data_fd1cecae946f76c77c23f33354ad30d6
#
_entry.id   fd1cecae946f76c77c23f33354ad30d6
#
_cell.length_a   1.000
_cell.length_b   1.000
_cell.length_c   1.000
_cell.angle_alpha   90.00
_cell.angle_beta   90.00
_cell.angle_gamma   90.00
#
_symmetry.space_group_name_H-M   'P 1'
#
loop_
_entity.id
_entity.type
_entity.pdbx_description
1 polymer ?
#
loop_
_entity_poly.entity_id
_entity_poly.type
_entity_poly.pdbx_seq_one_letter_code
_entity_poly.pdbx_strand_id
1 'polypeptide(L)'
;LMPAPCTICNMIVLQCCTPITCIEKTKPCCVVPCDDCCCGCGFGCLAVGSAFPACCMGYFYHMFQTRIQAYVSNMTSGSERPKKIIIAMIYYPDQEQTGSWADGTLGLLGYNSNPKKLQLLIRKVFEEAVSNIKIKGSEVIPLPLFQVLDGKTTSDYCQRVEPSPQGGRKMANFILDLI
;
A
#
# COMPACT_ATOMS: atom_id res chain seq x y z
N LEU A 1 16.28 -2.63 0.43
CA LEU A 1 15.37 -2.30 -0.69
C LEU A 1 15.17 -3.56 -1.52
N MET A 2 13.95 -4.06 -1.60
CA MET A 2 13.66 -5.18 -2.50
C MET A 2 13.77 -4.76 -3.95
N PRO A 3 14.23 -5.64 -4.83
CA PRO A 3 14.28 -5.33 -6.26
C PRO A 3 12.87 -5.07 -6.79
N ALA A 4 12.71 -3.97 -7.51
CA ALA A 4 11.45 -3.55 -8.14
C ALA A 4 10.70 -4.68 -8.90
N PRO A 5 11.38 -5.63 -9.57
CA PRO A 5 10.72 -6.75 -10.23
C PRO A 5 9.82 -7.60 -9.31
N CYS A 6 10.24 -7.87 -8.07
CA CYS A 6 9.46 -8.70 -7.15
C CYS A 6 8.18 -8.01 -6.68
N THR A 7 8.23 -6.70 -6.43
CA THR A 7 7.04 -5.93 -6.09
C THR A 7 6.04 -5.95 -7.24
N ILE A 8 6.51 -5.73 -8.47
CA ILE A 8 5.67 -5.75 -9.68
C ILE A 8 5.07 -7.14 -9.89
N CYS A 9 5.84 -8.21 -9.78
CA CYS A 9 5.33 -9.58 -9.91
C CYS A 9 4.24 -9.89 -8.88
N ASN A 10 4.45 -9.54 -7.61
CA ASN A 10 3.44 -9.74 -6.58
C ASN A 10 2.17 -8.91 -6.83
N MET A 11 2.31 -7.69 -7.30
CA MET A 11 1.17 -6.84 -7.68
C MET A 11 0.39 -7.44 -8.85
N ILE A 12 1.07 -7.93 -9.89
CA ILE A 12 0.44 -8.56 -11.04
C ILE A 12 -0.30 -9.84 -10.61
N VAL A 13 0.31 -10.68 -9.80
CA VAL A 13 -0.34 -11.92 -9.30
C VAL A 13 -1.59 -11.58 -8.49
N LEU A 14 -1.54 -10.60 -7.60
CA LEU A 14 -2.71 -10.16 -6.84
C LEU A 14 -3.80 -9.62 -7.75
N GLN A 15 -3.45 -8.82 -8.74
CA GLN A 15 -4.42 -8.21 -9.64
C GLN A 15 -5.03 -9.21 -10.63
N CYS A 16 -4.22 -10.08 -11.22
CA CYS A 16 -4.68 -10.98 -12.28
C CYS A 16 -5.25 -12.29 -11.75
N CYS A 17 -4.66 -12.86 -10.70
CA CYS A 17 -4.94 -14.23 -10.28
C CYS A 17 -5.77 -14.34 -9.00
N THR A 18 -5.97 -13.24 -8.25
CA THR A 18 -6.64 -13.28 -6.96
C THR A 18 -8.06 -12.72 -7.04
N PRO A 19 -9.10 -13.48 -6.72
CA PRO A 19 -10.46 -12.95 -6.62
C PRO A 19 -10.60 -11.88 -5.51
N ILE A 20 -11.45 -10.88 -5.72
CA ILE A 20 -11.73 -9.83 -4.73
C ILE A 20 -12.15 -10.42 -3.38
N THR A 21 -13.04 -11.42 -3.40
CA THR A 21 -13.52 -12.11 -2.19
C THR A 21 -12.41 -12.78 -1.39
N CYS A 22 -11.31 -13.20 -2.05
CA CYS A 22 -10.15 -13.74 -1.37
C CYS A 22 -9.35 -12.64 -0.69
N ILE A 23 -9.17 -11.49 -1.33
CA ILE A 23 -8.49 -10.33 -0.74
C ILE A 23 -9.26 -9.84 0.50
N GLU A 24 -10.58 -9.75 0.43
CA GLU A 24 -11.44 -9.32 1.54
C GLU A 24 -11.32 -10.21 2.78
N LYS A 25 -11.21 -11.53 2.58
CA LYS A 25 -11.15 -12.53 3.65
C LYS A 25 -9.74 -12.78 4.18
N THR A 26 -8.71 -12.26 3.52
CA THR A 26 -7.33 -12.50 3.93
C THR A 26 -7.01 -11.76 5.22
N LYS A 27 -6.57 -12.53 6.23
CA LYS A 27 -5.96 -12.00 7.46
C LYS A 27 -4.44 -12.16 7.38
N PRO A 28 -3.66 -11.36 8.08
CA PRO A 28 -2.21 -11.52 8.15
C PRO A 28 -1.86 -12.79 8.94
N CYS A 29 -2.01 -13.96 8.32
CA CYS A 29 -1.69 -15.24 8.98
C CYS A 29 -0.21 -15.58 8.94
N CYS A 30 0.57 -14.97 8.07
CA CYS A 30 2.00 -15.21 7.90
C CYS A 30 2.71 -13.93 7.53
N VAL A 31 3.18 -13.20 8.51
CA VAL A 31 4.25 -12.23 8.31
C VAL A 31 5.54 -13.04 8.22
N VAL A 32 5.80 -13.66 7.09
CA VAL A 32 7.07 -14.36 6.87
C VAL A 32 8.11 -13.31 6.57
N PRO A 33 9.17 -13.19 7.37
CA PRO A 33 10.33 -12.39 7.01
C PRO A 33 10.97 -13.03 5.78
N CYS A 34 10.68 -12.48 4.62
CA CYS A 34 11.30 -12.91 3.37
C CYS A 34 12.40 -11.92 3.02
N ASP A 35 13.43 -11.88 3.87
CA ASP A 35 14.58 -11.02 3.63
C ASP A 35 15.45 -11.52 2.47
N ASP A 36 15.41 -12.84 2.18
CA ASP A 36 16.28 -13.47 1.19
C ASP A 36 15.56 -14.07 -0.02
N CYS A 37 14.24 -14.02 -0.08
CA CYS A 37 13.49 -14.67 -1.15
C CYS A 37 12.80 -13.70 -2.09
N CYS A 38 13.49 -13.29 -3.14
CA CYS A 38 12.95 -12.44 -4.20
C CYS A 38 11.71 -13.02 -4.90
N CYS A 39 11.52 -14.34 -4.88
CA CYS A 39 10.48 -15.02 -5.63
C CYS A 39 9.72 -16.09 -4.83
N GLY A 40 10.17 -16.44 -3.63
CA GLY A 40 9.70 -17.62 -2.91
C GLY A 40 8.28 -17.52 -2.39
N CYS A 41 7.85 -16.36 -1.93
CA CYS A 41 6.50 -16.21 -1.36
C CYS A 41 5.39 -16.24 -2.43
N GLY A 42 5.65 -15.71 -3.64
CA GLY A 42 4.69 -15.74 -4.73
C GLY A 42 4.68 -17.07 -5.49
N PHE A 43 5.86 -17.59 -5.83
CA PHE A 43 5.99 -18.83 -6.60
C PHE A 43 5.77 -20.08 -5.76
N GLY A 44 6.14 -20.08 -4.48
CA GLY A 44 5.86 -21.22 -3.59
C GLY A 44 4.38 -21.52 -3.44
N CYS A 45 3.52 -20.50 -3.46
CA CYS A 45 2.08 -20.67 -3.42
C CYS A 45 1.48 -21.22 -4.73
N LEU A 46 2.08 -20.87 -5.86
CA LEU A 46 1.70 -21.44 -7.16
C LEU A 46 2.14 -22.91 -7.29
N ALA A 47 3.29 -23.27 -6.72
CA ALA A 47 3.84 -24.62 -6.82
C ALA A 47 3.10 -25.65 -5.94
N VAL A 48 2.42 -25.23 -4.88
CA VAL A 48 1.73 -26.14 -3.95
C VAL A 48 0.27 -26.35 -4.31
N GLY A 49 -0.22 -25.74 -5.40
CA GLY A 49 -1.61 -25.91 -5.88
C GLY A 49 -2.67 -25.41 -4.89
N SER A 50 -2.28 -24.83 -3.79
CA SER A 50 -3.18 -24.24 -2.82
C SER A 50 -3.51 -22.82 -3.28
N ALA A 51 -4.77 -22.56 -3.55
CA ALA A 51 -5.34 -21.27 -3.90
C ALA A 51 -5.22 -20.25 -2.73
N PHE A 52 -4.01 -19.97 -2.26
CA PHE A 52 -3.81 -19.04 -1.16
C PHE A 52 -3.26 -17.69 -1.66
N PRO A 53 -4.14 -16.72 -1.89
CA PRO A 53 -3.78 -15.32 -2.06
C PRO A 53 -3.09 -14.73 -0.81
N ALA A 54 -3.16 -15.43 0.32
CA ALA A 54 -2.57 -15.06 1.59
C ALA A 54 -1.06 -14.77 1.53
N CYS A 55 -0.31 -15.53 0.74
CA CYS A 55 1.15 -15.35 0.67
C CYS A 55 1.57 -14.04 -0.01
N CYS A 56 0.87 -13.63 -1.07
CA CYS A 56 1.17 -12.36 -1.75
C CYS A 56 0.81 -11.17 -0.86
N MET A 57 -0.26 -11.25 -0.08
CA MET A 57 -0.64 -10.23 0.89
C MET A 57 0.35 -10.15 2.05
N GLY A 58 0.88 -11.28 2.53
CA GLY A 58 1.89 -11.33 3.57
C GLY A 58 3.14 -10.52 3.23
N TYR A 59 3.56 -10.54 1.96
CA TYR A 59 4.63 -9.68 1.46
C TYR A 59 4.36 -8.19 1.68
N PHE A 60 3.15 -7.71 1.32
CA PHE A 60 2.76 -6.32 1.49
C PHE A 60 2.62 -5.95 2.96
N TYR A 61 2.06 -6.84 3.79
CA TYR A 61 1.99 -6.60 5.24
C TYR A 61 3.38 -6.49 5.85
N HIS A 62 4.30 -7.39 5.50
CA HIS A 62 5.68 -7.29 5.98
C HIS A 62 6.35 -5.99 5.52
N MET A 63 6.19 -5.60 4.26
CA MET A 63 6.76 -4.37 3.72
C MET A 63 6.20 -3.13 4.42
N PHE A 64 4.89 -3.03 4.55
CA PHE A 64 4.22 -1.83 5.06
C PHE A 64 4.11 -1.78 6.59
N GLN A 65 4.28 -2.88 7.30
CA GLN A 65 4.31 -2.91 8.76
C GLN A 65 5.74 -3.06 9.28
N THR A 66 6.35 -4.23 9.07
CA THR A 66 7.61 -4.59 9.74
C THR A 66 8.76 -3.69 9.29
N ARG A 67 8.90 -3.47 7.98
CA ARG A 67 10.01 -2.65 7.45
C ARG A 67 9.82 -1.17 7.74
N ILE A 68 8.60 -0.64 7.60
CA ILE A 68 8.34 0.76 7.95
C ILE A 68 8.55 0.97 9.44
N GLN A 69 8.05 0.07 10.29
CA GLN A 69 8.26 0.14 11.73
C GLN A 69 9.75 0.13 12.10
N ALA A 70 10.53 -0.78 11.51
CA ALA A 70 11.97 -0.84 11.74
C ALA A 70 12.68 0.42 11.26
N TYR A 71 12.34 0.91 10.07
CA TYR A 71 12.91 2.13 9.50
C TYR A 71 12.63 3.35 10.39
N VAL A 72 11.37 3.57 10.76
CA VAL A 72 10.97 4.70 11.60
C VAL A 72 11.57 4.58 13.00
N SER A 73 11.60 3.37 13.59
CA SER A 73 12.25 3.13 14.88
C SER A 73 13.72 3.50 14.87
N ASN A 74 14.44 3.16 13.79
CA ASN A 74 15.85 3.52 13.63
C ASN A 74 16.05 5.02 13.49
N MET A 75 15.21 5.69 12.69
CA MET A 75 15.27 7.15 12.53
C MET A 75 15.00 7.91 13.84
N THR A 76 14.15 7.36 14.70
CA THR A 76 13.73 7.98 15.96
C THR A 76 14.45 7.42 17.19
N SER A 77 15.57 6.71 16.99
CA SER A 77 16.33 6.08 18.09
C SER A 77 17.18 7.05 18.92
N GLY A 78 17.26 8.33 18.55
CA GLY A 78 18.03 9.35 19.25
C GLY A 78 17.50 9.72 20.65
N SER A 79 18.19 10.65 21.33
CA SER A 79 17.83 11.15 22.66
C SER A 79 16.50 11.91 22.68
N GLU A 80 16.19 12.62 21.58
CA GLU A 80 14.93 13.35 21.41
C GLU A 80 14.02 12.59 20.44
N ARG A 81 12.93 12.06 20.98
CA ARG A 81 11.94 11.33 20.19
C ARG A 81 10.73 12.22 19.91
N PRO A 82 10.18 12.16 18.67
CA PRO A 82 8.94 12.87 18.37
C PRO A 82 7.80 12.29 19.23
N LYS A 83 6.97 13.16 19.78
CA LYS A 83 5.78 12.73 20.54
C LYS A 83 4.75 12.05 19.66
N LYS A 84 4.57 12.56 18.42
CA LYS A 84 3.64 12.04 17.42
C LYS A 84 4.37 11.73 16.12
N ILE A 85 4.00 10.63 15.48
CA ILE A 85 4.51 10.20 14.18
C ILE A 85 3.32 9.88 13.29
N ILE A 86 3.18 10.60 12.19
CA ILE A 86 2.14 10.33 11.20
C ILE A 86 2.70 9.40 10.14
N ILE A 87 2.05 8.27 9.91
CA ILE A 87 2.40 7.31 8.86
C ILE A 87 1.27 7.27 7.85
N ALA A 88 1.52 7.90 6.71
CA ALA A 88 0.53 8.01 5.65
C ALA A 88 0.53 6.77 4.75
N MET A 89 -0.66 6.24 4.48
CA MET A 89 -0.90 5.31 3.37
C MET A 89 -1.14 6.11 2.10
N ILE A 90 -0.77 5.54 0.96
CA ILE A 90 -0.99 6.16 -0.35
C ILE A 90 -2.48 6.36 -0.63
N TYR A 91 -2.78 7.36 -1.44
CA TYR A 91 -4.12 7.62 -1.96
C TYR A 91 -4.44 6.73 -3.18
N TYR A 92 -5.70 6.69 -3.60
CA TYR A 92 -6.08 5.98 -4.82
C TYR A 92 -5.68 6.79 -6.05
N PRO A 93 -5.13 6.16 -7.10
CA PRO A 93 -4.94 6.81 -8.38
C PRO A 93 -6.25 7.28 -8.99
N ASP A 94 -6.20 8.28 -9.88
CA ASP A 94 -7.36 8.68 -10.66
C ASP A 94 -7.87 7.51 -11.52
N GLN A 95 -9.18 7.28 -11.50
CA GLN A 95 -9.83 6.23 -12.28
C GLN A 95 -9.89 6.57 -13.78
N GLU A 96 -9.92 7.87 -14.11
CA GLU A 96 -9.98 8.33 -15.48
C GLU A 96 -8.63 8.22 -16.19
N GLN A 97 -8.67 7.72 -17.44
CA GLN A 97 -7.50 7.69 -18.30
C GLN A 97 -7.33 9.05 -18.98
N THR A 98 -6.20 9.69 -18.75
CA THR A 98 -5.93 11.06 -19.23
C THR A 98 -4.83 11.12 -20.30
N GLY A 99 -4.39 9.99 -20.82
CA GLY A 99 -3.23 9.90 -21.73
C GLY A 99 -1.90 10.09 -21.00
N SER A 100 -1.88 9.85 -19.68
CA SER A 100 -0.69 10.04 -18.87
C SER A 100 0.30 8.89 -18.99
N TRP A 101 1.55 9.11 -18.58
CA TRP A 101 2.57 8.07 -18.48
C TRP A 101 2.15 6.90 -17.57
N ALA A 102 1.30 7.17 -16.61
CA ALA A 102 0.82 6.16 -15.65
C ALA A 102 -0.23 5.22 -16.24
N ASP A 103 -0.87 5.56 -17.37
CA ASP A 103 -1.95 4.76 -17.97
C ASP A 103 -1.51 3.36 -18.31
N GLY A 104 -0.30 3.20 -18.86
CA GLY A 104 0.27 1.90 -19.19
C GLY A 104 0.51 1.04 -17.96
N THR A 105 1.11 1.60 -16.92
CA THR A 105 1.42 0.89 -15.67
C THR A 105 0.13 0.53 -14.92
N LEU A 106 -0.82 1.46 -14.80
CA LEU A 106 -2.10 1.20 -14.17
C LEU A 106 -2.94 0.19 -14.98
N GLY A 107 -2.83 0.22 -16.32
CA GLY A 107 -3.43 -0.78 -17.20
C GLY A 107 -2.88 -2.17 -16.95
N LEU A 108 -1.56 -2.29 -16.81
CA LEU A 108 -0.88 -3.57 -16.51
C LEU A 108 -1.34 -4.13 -15.14
N LEU A 109 -1.63 -3.24 -14.19
CA LEU A 109 -2.19 -3.60 -12.89
C LEU A 109 -3.70 -3.85 -12.93
N GLY A 110 -4.34 -3.79 -14.11
CA GLY A 110 -5.78 -3.98 -14.27
C GLY A 110 -6.63 -2.84 -13.71
N TYR A 111 -6.02 -1.72 -13.33
CA TYR A 111 -6.72 -0.59 -12.71
C TYR A 111 -7.68 0.09 -13.68
N ASN A 112 -7.32 0.17 -14.97
CA ASN A 112 -8.15 0.78 -16.00
C ASN A 112 -9.48 0.03 -16.22
N SER A 113 -9.51 -1.28 -15.95
CA SER A 113 -10.72 -2.12 -16.10
C SER A 113 -11.45 -2.36 -14.77
N ASN A 114 -10.71 -2.43 -13.67
CA ASN A 114 -11.27 -2.71 -12.34
C ASN A 114 -10.49 -1.98 -11.22
N PRO A 115 -10.72 -0.68 -11.05
CA PRO A 115 -10.03 0.11 -10.02
C PRO A 115 -10.28 -0.39 -8.60
N LYS A 116 -11.45 -0.97 -8.34
CA LYS A 116 -11.86 -1.43 -7.00
C LYS A 116 -10.89 -2.45 -6.40
N LYS A 117 -10.24 -3.26 -7.23
CA LYS A 117 -9.34 -4.30 -6.75
C LYS A 117 -8.05 -3.74 -6.14
N LEU A 118 -7.41 -2.79 -6.82
CA LEU A 118 -6.24 -2.09 -6.29
C LEU A 118 -6.60 -1.23 -5.07
N GLN A 119 -7.74 -0.55 -5.12
CA GLN A 119 -8.26 0.24 -4.00
C GLN A 119 -8.50 -0.64 -2.76
N LEU A 120 -9.10 -1.82 -2.93
CA LEU A 120 -9.27 -2.79 -1.86
C LEU A 120 -7.92 -3.24 -1.28
N LEU A 121 -6.94 -3.50 -2.13
CA LEU A 121 -5.59 -3.88 -1.71
C LEU A 121 -4.94 -2.80 -0.84
N ILE A 122 -4.98 -1.55 -1.30
CA ILE A 122 -4.45 -0.39 -0.56
C ILE A 122 -5.13 -0.27 0.81
N ARG A 123 -6.46 -0.37 0.85
CA ARG A 123 -7.23 -0.33 2.09
C ARG A 123 -6.87 -1.46 3.04
N LYS A 124 -6.76 -2.70 2.54
CA LYS A 124 -6.38 -3.85 3.35
C LYS A 124 -4.98 -3.73 3.94
N VAL A 125 -4.03 -3.26 3.16
CA VAL A 125 -2.68 -2.99 3.66
C VAL A 125 -2.70 -1.90 4.74
N PHE A 126 -3.52 -0.88 4.59
CA PHE A 126 -3.71 0.12 5.64
C PHE A 126 -4.28 -0.49 6.92
N GLU A 127 -5.40 -1.19 6.82
CA GLU A 127 -6.12 -1.77 7.95
C GLU A 127 -5.29 -2.81 8.71
N GLU A 128 -4.57 -3.67 8.00
CA GLU A 128 -3.90 -4.83 8.59
C GLU A 128 -2.39 -4.63 8.84
N ALA A 129 -1.78 -3.63 8.23
CA ALA A 129 -0.35 -3.38 8.35
C ALA A 129 -0.06 -2.00 8.93
N VAL A 130 -0.41 -0.92 8.23
CA VAL A 130 -0.04 0.45 8.62
C VAL A 130 -0.65 0.82 9.98
N SER A 131 -1.91 0.47 10.22
CA SER A 131 -2.62 0.75 11.48
C SER A 131 -2.07 -0.03 12.68
N ASN A 132 -1.27 -1.06 12.43
CA ASN A 132 -0.65 -1.89 13.47
C ASN A 132 0.81 -1.50 13.78
N ILE A 133 1.35 -0.45 13.16
CA ILE A 133 2.71 0.03 13.44
C ILE A 133 2.76 0.65 14.83
N LYS A 134 3.78 0.25 15.59
CA LYS A 134 4.02 0.74 16.95
C LYS A 134 5.46 1.19 17.11
N ILE A 135 5.66 2.41 17.54
CA ILE A 135 6.98 2.99 17.81
C ILE A 135 7.10 3.27 19.31
N LYS A 136 8.10 2.68 19.95
CA LYS A 136 8.30 2.84 21.39
C LYS A 136 8.56 4.31 21.74
N GLY A 137 7.73 4.85 22.65
CA GLY A 137 7.88 6.22 23.13
C GLY A 137 7.27 7.31 22.26
N SER A 138 6.54 6.94 21.20
CA SER A 138 5.83 7.87 20.32
C SER A 138 4.41 7.39 20.08
N GLU A 139 3.48 8.31 19.93
CA GLU A 139 2.14 8.03 19.41
C GLU A 139 2.22 7.91 17.88
N VAL A 140 1.77 6.80 17.31
CA VAL A 140 1.70 6.59 15.87
C VAL A 140 0.28 6.86 15.39
N ILE A 141 0.14 7.79 14.46
CA ILE A 141 -1.14 8.15 13.83
C ILE A 141 -1.14 7.62 12.40
N PRO A 142 -1.88 6.55 12.10
CA PRO A 142 -2.03 6.06 10.72
C PRO A 142 -2.95 6.99 9.94
N LEU A 143 -2.51 7.41 8.75
CA LEU A 143 -3.20 8.40 7.93
C LEU A 143 -3.67 7.79 6.60
N PRO A 144 -4.98 7.55 6.41
CA PRO A 144 -5.54 6.97 5.18
C PRO A 144 -5.78 8.04 4.10
N LEU A 145 -4.74 8.45 3.37
CA LEU A 145 -4.86 9.49 2.33
C LEU A 145 -5.85 9.13 1.21
N PHE A 146 -6.15 7.85 1.02
CA PHE A 146 -7.19 7.39 0.09
C PHE A 146 -8.63 7.81 0.47
N GLN A 147 -8.86 8.29 1.69
CA GLN A 147 -10.13 8.88 2.08
C GLN A 147 -10.28 10.32 1.56
N VAL A 148 -9.17 10.97 1.25
CA VAL A 148 -9.12 12.35 0.77
C VAL A 148 -9.02 12.40 -0.76
N LEU A 149 -8.15 11.57 -1.33
CA LEU A 149 -7.99 11.39 -2.77
C LEU A 149 -8.49 9.99 -3.14
N ASP A 150 -9.78 9.91 -3.42
CA ASP A 150 -10.52 8.65 -3.61
C ASP A 150 -10.48 8.10 -5.05
N GLY A 151 -9.76 8.77 -5.94
CA GLY A 151 -9.61 8.39 -7.34
C GLY A 151 -10.78 8.76 -8.25
N LYS A 152 -11.77 9.53 -7.78
CA LYS A 152 -12.96 9.86 -8.58
C LYS A 152 -12.99 11.30 -9.08
N THR A 153 -12.21 12.18 -8.48
CA THR A 153 -12.16 13.59 -8.82
C THR A 153 -10.89 13.88 -9.59
N THR A 154 -10.94 13.84 -10.91
CA THR A 154 -9.75 13.99 -11.79
C THR A 154 -9.01 15.31 -11.54
N SER A 155 -9.69 16.39 -11.16
CA SER A 155 -9.04 17.67 -10.83
C SER A 155 -8.12 17.62 -9.59
N ASP A 156 -8.23 16.58 -8.78
CA ASP A 156 -7.34 16.36 -7.64
C ASP A 156 -5.97 15.79 -8.05
N TYR A 157 -5.81 15.41 -9.31
CA TYR A 157 -4.62 14.71 -9.83
C TYR A 157 -3.96 15.42 -10.99
N CYS A 158 -2.64 15.26 -11.07
CA CYS A 158 -1.86 15.41 -12.29
C CYS A 158 -1.38 14.03 -12.70
N GLN A 159 -1.41 13.69 -13.98
CA GLN A 159 -0.87 12.42 -14.49
C GLN A 159 -1.42 11.16 -13.76
N ARG A 160 -2.64 11.22 -13.23
CA ARG A 160 -3.37 10.15 -12.53
C ARG A 160 -2.81 9.73 -11.16
N VAL A 161 -1.53 9.87 -10.93
CA VAL A 161 -0.84 9.38 -9.72
C VAL A 161 -0.20 10.49 -8.90
N GLU A 162 -0.16 11.69 -9.41
CA GLU A 162 0.42 12.86 -8.73
C GLU A 162 -0.70 13.78 -8.25
N PRO A 163 -0.65 14.31 -7.01
CA PRO A 163 -1.64 15.26 -6.57
C PRO A 163 -1.51 16.57 -7.34
N SER A 164 -2.62 17.11 -7.79
CA SER A 164 -2.69 18.49 -8.27
C SER A 164 -2.54 19.47 -7.09
N PRO A 165 -2.38 20.76 -7.35
CA PRO A 165 -2.42 21.78 -6.28
C PRO A 165 -3.70 21.71 -5.43
N GLN A 166 -4.83 21.32 -6.04
CA GLN A 166 -6.09 21.11 -5.33
C GLN A 166 -6.03 19.86 -4.44
N GLY A 167 -5.58 18.73 -4.99
CA GLY A 167 -5.43 17.49 -4.25
C GLY A 167 -4.41 17.63 -3.11
N GLY A 168 -3.28 18.27 -3.37
CA GLY A 168 -2.27 18.54 -2.34
C GLY A 168 -2.80 19.39 -1.20
N ARG A 169 -3.65 20.38 -1.49
CA ARG A 169 -4.32 21.21 -0.47
C ARG A 169 -5.29 20.41 0.40
N LYS A 170 -6.06 19.50 -0.20
CA LYS A 170 -6.93 18.58 0.55
C LYS A 170 -6.13 17.69 1.50
N MET A 171 -5.03 17.12 1.01
CA MET A 171 -4.13 16.28 1.83
C MET A 171 -3.50 17.09 2.99
N ALA A 172 -3.04 18.32 2.72
CA ALA A 172 -2.47 19.17 3.74
C ALA A 172 -3.47 19.52 4.85
N ASN A 173 -4.71 19.89 4.47
CA ASN A 173 -5.78 20.15 5.45
C ASN A 173 -6.06 18.91 6.30
N PHE A 174 -6.16 17.73 5.68
CA PHE A 174 -6.40 16.48 6.40
C PHE A 174 -5.27 16.15 7.40
N ILE A 175 -4.03 16.49 7.08
CA ILE A 175 -2.90 16.34 8.01
C ILE A 175 -3.01 17.36 9.15
N LEU A 176 -3.35 18.62 8.85
CA LEU A 176 -3.47 19.68 9.85
C LEU A 176 -4.58 19.39 10.87
N ASP A 177 -5.65 18.74 10.46
CA ASP A 177 -6.75 18.36 11.36
C ASP A 177 -6.35 17.29 12.40
N LEU A 178 -5.16 16.65 12.23
CA LEU A 178 -4.64 15.60 13.13
C LEU A 178 -3.59 16.11 14.13
N ILE A 179 -3.09 17.31 13.95
CA ILE A 179 -2.01 17.88 14.76
C ILE A 179 -2.58 18.76 15.88
#